data_87ad0d0aca5dd0566de8faf042b6a813
#
_entry.id   87ad0d0aca5dd0566de8faf042b6a813
#
_cell.length_a   1.000
_cell.length_b   1.000
_cell.length_c   1.000
_cell.angle_alpha   90.00
_cell.angle_beta   90.00
_cell.angle_gamma   90.00
#
_symmetry.space_group_name_H-M   'P 1'
#
loop_
_entity.id
_entity.type
_entity.pdbx_description
1 polymer ?
#
loop_
_entity_poly.entity_id
_entity_poly.type
_entity_poly.pdbx_seq_one_letter_code
_entity_poly.pdbx_strand_id
1 'polypeptide(L)'
;VTDLVIRALDESDAHLFDTLPDPLGAREGHRLTHHRPDWKRVALRDGAVVARGAWWGGPDDTAPVTLNWFDVAEGEEEAGVELLRTAPWQVELELNPPGTWREEPAVRAATEARFAAARAAGYDLLVERFLYRWTPECGLPARPGRLDFRPEPDDAVFFDALRRIHSVTLDAHALLEIEEGGLDRAAQAELDFFRWCPSPREWWQTAYTPQGRLAGIHIPAHNPSGPCVGFIGVLPEHRGRGYAFDLLAECTHFLVERGAEFVSAATDRGNTPMAANFAKAGYPVVRERINFRPPAAGR
;
A
#
# COMPACT_ATOMS: atom_id res chain seq x y z
N VAL A 1 12.28 18.78 -33.47
CA VAL A 1 11.62 18.45 -32.19
C VAL A 1 10.28 17.85 -32.56
N THR A 2 10.15 16.54 -32.45
CA THR A 2 8.88 15.83 -32.67
C THR A 2 7.91 16.18 -31.56
N ASP A 3 6.67 16.55 -31.93
CA ASP A 3 5.67 17.04 -30.98
C ASP A 3 5.25 15.93 -30.02
N LEU A 4 5.40 16.18 -28.73
CA LEU A 4 4.88 15.32 -27.68
C LEU A 4 3.37 15.59 -27.52
N VAL A 5 2.54 14.56 -27.67
CA VAL A 5 1.08 14.63 -27.50
C VAL A 5 0.68 13.87 -26.26
N ILE A 6 0.08 14.57 -25.29
CA ILE A 6 -0.43 13.94 -24.06
C ILE A 6 -1.96 14.00 -24.05
N ARG A 7 -2.60 12.83 -23.92
CA ARG A 7 -4.06 12.75 -23.96
C ARG A 7 -4.61 11.57 -23.15
N ALA A 8 -5.88 11.61 -22.82
CA ALA A 8 -6.62 10.45 -22.38
C ALA A 8 -6.78 9.44 -23.52
N LEU A 9 -7.01 8.19 -23.17
CA LEU A 9 -7.40 7.13 -24.10
C LEU A 9 -8.92 7.05 -24.17
N ASP A 10 -9.41 6.67 -25.34
CA ASP A 10 -10.79 6.28 -25.55
C ASP A 10 -10.90 4.77 -25.84
N GLU A 11 -12.11 4.26 -26.03
CA GLU A 11 -12.32 2.83 -26.28
C GLU A 11 -11.66 2.34 -27.58
N SER A 12 -11.54 3.20 -28.60
CA SER A 12 -11.01 2.84 -29.92
C SER A 12 -9.49 2.64 -29.89
N ASP A 13 -8.79 3.29 -28.98
CA ASP A 13 -7.35 3.29 -28.87
C ASP A 13 -6.82 2.78 -27.52
N ALA A 14 -7.68 2.17 -26.70
CA ALA A 14 -7.30 1.60 -25.40
C ALA A 14 -6.12 0.61 -25.49
N HIS A 15 -5.96 -0.06 -26.63
CA HIS A 15 -4.85 -0.98 -26.91
C HIS A 15 -3.47 -0.31 -26.88
N LEU A 16 -3.40 1.00 -27.13
CA LEU A 16 -2.13 1.75 -27.10
C LEU A 16 -1.50 1.72 -25.70
N PHE A 17 -2.33 1.67 -24.65
CA PHE A 17 -1.82 1.59 -23.28
C PHE A 17 -0.90 0.38 -23.06
N ASP A 18 -1.17 -0.72 -23.77
CA ASP A 18 -0.46 -1.97 -23.61
C ASP A 18 0.78 -2.11 -24.52
N THR A 19 1.06 -1.12 -25.36
CA THR A 19 2.21 -1.17 -26.29
C THR A 19 3.55 -0.88 -25.63
N LEU A 20 3.56 -0.16 -24.49
CA LEU A 20 4.78 0.10 -23.74
C LEU A 20 5.19 -1.15 -22.93
N PRO A 21 6.48 -1.53 -22.90
CA PRO A 21 6.98 -2.59 -22.04
C PRO A 21 6.62 -2.39 -20.56
N ASP A 22 6.49 -3.49 -19.84
CA ASP A 22 6.16 -3.52 -18.39
C ASP A 22 7.31 -4.14 -17.58
N PRO A 23 8.44 -3.45 -17.43
CA PRO A 23 9.61 -3.99 -16.76
C PRO A 23 9.40 -4.20 -15.24
N LEU A 24 8.40 -3.55 -14.64
CA LEU A 24 8.08 -3.71 -13.23
C LEU A 24 7.05 -4.81 -12.96
N GLY A 25 6.46 -5.42 -14.01
CA GLY A 25 5.39 -6.40 -13.87
C GLY A 25 4.12 -5.81 -13.25
N ALA A 26 3.83 -4.54 -13.52
CA ALA A 26 2.67 -3.84 -12.99
C ALA A 26 1.36 -4.46 -13.49
N ARG A 27 1.32 -4.93 -14.74
CA ARG A 27 0.16 -5.60 -15.33
C ARG A 27 -0.31 -6.79 -14.49
N GLU A 28 0.61 -7.62 -14.03
CA GLU A 28 0.28 -8.77 -13.18
C GLU A 28 -0.17 -8.32 -11.79
N GLY A 29 0.51 -7.34 -11.20
CA GLY A 29 0.14 -6.75 -9.91
C GLY A 29 -1.24 -6.09 -9.92
N HIS A 30 -1.67 -5.55 -11.07
CA HIS A 30 -2.95 -4.84 -11.24
C HIS A 30 -4.04 -5.67 -11.93
N ARG A 31 -3.90 -6.98 -12.08
CA ARG A 31 -4.93 -7.84 -12.73
C ARG A 31 -6.32 -7.70 -12.11
N LEU A 32 -6.39 -7.36 -10.84
CA LEU A 32 -7.64 -7.18 -10.09
C LEU A 32 -8.05 -5.70 -9.96
N THR A 33 -7.22 -4.78 -10.45
CA THR A 33 -7.48 -3.35 -10.35
C THR A 33 -8.13 -2.86 -11.63
N HIS A 34 -9.41 -2.52 -11.58
CA HIS A 34 -10.11 -1.96 -12.72
C HIS A 34 -9.84 -0.46 -12.82
N HIS A 35 -8.95 -0.08 -13.76
CA HIS A 35 -8.76 1.32 -14.13
C HIS A 35 -9.84 1.73 -15.12
N ARG A 36 -10.55 2.80 -14.83
CA ARG A 36 -11.52 3.40 -15.76
C ARG A 36 -10.79 3.87 -17.02
N PRO A 37 -11.35 3.72 -18.23
CA PRO A 37 -10.70 4.17 -19.47
C PRO A 37 -10.34 5.65 -19.44
N ASP A 38 -11.24 6.50 -18.96
CA ASP A 38 -11.09 7.95 -18.84
C ASP A 38 -10.03 8.40 -17.82
N TRP A 39 -9.59 7.46 -16.95
CA TRP A 39 -8.50 7.65 -15.99
C TRP A 39 -7.15 7.12 -16.49
N LYS A 40 -7.05 6.75 -17.76
CA LYS A 40 -5.80 6.37 -18.42
C LYS A 40 -5.31 7.48 -19.33
N ARG A 41 -4.02 7.77 -19.29
CA ARG A 41 -3.40 8.77 -20.16
C ARG A 41 -2.10 8.20 -20.74
N VAL A 42 -1.78 8.66 -21.93
CA VAL A 42 -0.53 8.35 -22.62
C VAL A 42 0.15 9.60 -23.11
N ALA A 43 1.47 9.56 -23.16
CA ALA A 43 2.29 10.50 -23.92
C ALA A 43 2.77 9.80 -25.19
N LEU A 44 2.57 10.43 -26.33
CA LEU A 44 2.88 9.90 -27.65
C LEU A 44 3.96 10.78 -28.30
N ARG A 45 4.97 10.13 -28.89
CA ARG A 45 5.95 10.77 -29.78
C ARG A 45 5.99 9.99 -31.07
N ASP A 46 5.80 10.67 -32.21
CA ASP A 46 5.69 10.03 -33.54
C ASP A 46 4.65 8.89 -33.60
N GLY A 47 3.57 9.02 -32.82
CA GLY A 47 2.52 8.00 -32.74
C GLY A 47 2.82 6.80 -31.83
N ALA A 48 4.03 6.69 -31.31
CA ALA A 48 4.40 5.64 -30.34
C ALA A 48 4.18 6.11 -28.89
N VAL A 49 3.68 5.23 -28.02
CA VAL A 49 3.55 5.52 -26.60
C VAL A 49 4.94 5.51 -25.95
N VAL A 50 5.31 6.64 -25.36
CA VAL A 50 6.60 6.84 -24.66
C VAL A 50 6.46 7.02 -23.15
N ALA A 51 5.26 7.38 -22.68
CA ALA A 51 4.91 7.30 -21.26
C ALA A 51 3.41 6.99 -21.09
N ARG A 52 3.04 6.37 -19.99
CA ARG A 52 1.64 6.07 -19.65
C ARG A 52 1.40 6.20 -18.16
N GLY A 53 0.17 6.55 -17.81
CA GLY A 53 -0.33 6.55 -16.44
C GLY A 53 -1.75 6.04 -16.37
N ALA A 54 -2.05 5.23 -15.34
CA ALA A 54 -3.40 4.84 -14.99
C ALA A 54 -3.67 5.17 -13.53
N TRP A 55 -4.71 5.96 -13.34
CA TRP A 55 -5.19 6.38 -12.03
C TRP A 55 -6.27 5.42 -11.54
N TRP A 56 -6.35 5.26 -10.24
CA TRP A 56 -7.30 4.37 -9.58
C TRP A 56 -8.11 5.09 -8.52
N GLY A 57 -9.35 4.66 -8.34
CA GLY A 57 -10.25 4.99 -7.25
C GLY A 57 -11.24 3.85 -7.03
N GLY A 58 -11.94 3.86 -5.92
CA GLY A 58 -12.98 2.89 -5.61
C GLY A 58 -14.19 3.00 -6.55
N PRO A 59 -15.15 2.06 -6.45
CA PRO A 59 -16.30 2.01 -7.35
C PRO A 59 -17.19 3.27 -7.29
N ASP A 60 -17.26 3.91 -6.14
CA ASP A 60 -18.10 5.08 -5.88
C ASP A 60 -17.33 6.42 -6.03
N ASP A 61 -16.02 6.36 -6.25
CA ASP A 61 -15.21 7.57 -6.40
C ASP A 61 -15.51 8.28 -7.73
N THR A 62 -15.69 9.58 -7.67
CA THR A 62 -15.90 10.44 -8.84
C THR A 62 -14.60 10.99 -9.43
N ALA A 63 -13.50 10.87 -8.68
CA ALA A 63 -12.13 11.20 -9.07
C ALA A 63 -11.17 10.14 -8.53
N PRO A 64 -10.02 9.93 -9.19
CA PRO A 64 -9.04 8.97 -8.72
C PRO A 64 -8.37 9.44 -7.43
N VAL A 65 -7.97 8.48 -6.60
CA VAL A 65 -7.30 8.70 -5.32
C VAL A 65 -5.79 8.40 -5.36
N THR A 66 -5.35 7.64 -6.37
CA THR A 66 -3.91 7.33 -6.55
C THR A 66 -3.57 7.12 -8.03
N LEU A 67 -2.34 7.44 -8.40
CA LEU A 67 -1.71 7.01 -9.66
C LEU A 67 -0.88 5.78 -9.35
N ASN A 68 -1.42 4.59 -9.60
CA ASN A 68 -0.79 3.34 -9.22
C ASN A 68 -0.19 2.54 -10.38
N TRP A 69 -0.23 3.08 -11.60
CA TRP A 69 0.50 2.58 -12.75
C TRP A 69 1.11 3.73 -13.52
N PHE A 70 2.42 3.85 -13.48
CA PHE A 70 3.18 4.86 -14.20
C PHE A 70 4.41 4.23 -14.85
N ASP A 71 4.50 4.37 -16.17
CA ASP A 71 5.63 3.90 -16.95
C ASP A 71 6.17 4.98 -17.87
N VAL A 72 7.47 4.89 -18.12
CA VAL A 72 8.20 5.73 -19.06
C VAL A 72 9.18 4.86 -19.87
N ALA A 73 9.26 5.09 -21.17
CA ALA A 73 10.23 4.43 -22.03
C ALA A 73 11.65 4.90 -21.70
N GLU A 74 12.64 4.07 -21.98
CA GLU A 74 14.05 4.42 -21.79
C GLU A 74 14.43 5.66 -22.61
N GLY A 75 15.00 6.65 -21.97
CA GLY A 75 15.39 7.92 -22.58
C GLY A 75 14.26 8.92 -22.79
N GLU A 76 13.04 8.62 -22.32
CA GLU A 76 11.84 9.47 -22.49
C GLU A 76 11.34 10.02 -21.14
N GLU A 77 12.23 10.20 -20.18
CA GLU A 77 11.89 10.69 -18.84
C GLU A 77 11.18 12.04 -18.86
N GLU A 78 11.54 12.91 -19.83
CA GLU A 78 10.85 14.22 -20.03
C GLU A 78 9.36 14.05 -20.39
N ALA A 79 9.03 13.04 -21.20
CA ALA A 79 7.64 12.72 -21.52
C ALA A 79 6.86 12.25 -20.28
N GLY A 80 7.52 11.47 -19.42
CA GLY A 80 6.96 11.08 -18.12
C GLY A 80 6.73 12.27 -17.19
N VAL A 81 7.68 13.20 -17.12
CA VAL A 81 7.56 14.45 -16.34
C VAL A 81 6.36 15.26 -16.80
N GLU A 82 6.23 15.44 -18.11
CA GLU A 82 5.15 16.26 -18.68
C GLU A 82 3.79 15.58 -18.50
N LEU A 83 3.72 14.25 -18.61
CA LEU A 83 2.50 13.50 -18.32
C LEU A 83 2.06 13.69 -16.87
N LEU A 84 2.98 13.64 -15.89
CA LEU A 84 2.68 13.87 -14.49
C LEU A 84 2.23 15.32 -14.22
N ARG A 85 2.92 16.31 -14.81
CA ARG A 85 2.61 17.74 -14.61
C ARG A 85 1.27 18.15 -15.20
N THR A 86 0.92 17.60 -16.36
CA THR A 86 -0.31 17.95 -17.08
C THR A 86 -1.50 17.08 -16.72
N ALA A 87 -1.30 16.07 -15.84
CA ALA A 87 -2.39 15.26 -15.34
C ALA A 87 -3.43 16.11 -14.60
N PRO A 88 -4.73 15.89 -14.85
CA PRO A 88 -5.78 16.67 -14.20
C PRO A 88 -5.91 16.36 -12.71
N TRP A 89 -5.30 15.27 -12.25
CA TRP A 89 -5.34 14.82 -10.87
C TRP A 89 -3.93 14.74 -10.30
N GLN A 90 -3.67 15.58 -9.30
CA GLN A 90 -2.43 15.56 -8.54
C GLN A 90 -2.68 14.75 -7.27
N VAL A 91 -2.49 13.44 -7.38
CA VAL A 91 -2.70 12.46 -6.32
C VAL A 91 -1.41 11.72 -6.01
N GLU A 92 -1.39 10.94 -4.94
CA GLU A 92 -0.24 10.11 -4.59
C GLU A 92 0.15 9.18 -5.75
N LEU A 93 1.45 9.13 -6.06
CA LEU A 93 2.00 8.18 -7.03
C LEU A 93 2.52 6.96 -6.28
N GLU A 94 2.07 5.78 -6.68
CA GLU A 94 2.46 4.49 -6.13
C GLU A 94 3.19 3.66 -7.19
N LEU A 95 4.44 3.32 -6.93
CA LEU A 95 5.22 2.38 -7.75
C LEU A 95 5.39 1.06 -7.00
N ASN A 96 5.17 -0.06 -7.69
CA ASN A 96 5.22 -1.39 -7.09
C ASN A 96 6.24 -2.30 -7.80
N PRO A 97 7.56 -2.03 -7.72
CA PRO A 97 8.56 -2.92 -8.31
C PRO A 97 8.63 -4.28 -7.58
N PRO A 98 9.14 -5.34 -8.24
CA PRO A 98 9.45 -6.61 -7.59
C PRO A 98 10.34 -6.44 -6.37
N GLY A 99 10.24 -7.31 -5.36
CA GLY A 99 11.07 -7.23 -4.15
C GLY A 99 12.58 -7.29 -4.41
N THR A 100 12.97 -7.88 -5.53
CA THR A 100 14.37 -8.03 -6.01
C THR A 100 14.84 -6.88 -6.91
N TRP A 101 14.04 -5.85 -7.12
CA TRP A 101 14.29 -4.82 -8.13
C TRP A 101 15.67 -4.16 -8.05
N ARG A 102 16.26 -4.04 -6.85
CA ARG A 102 17.61 -3.46 -6.67
C ARG A 102 18.72 -4.38 -7.15
N GLU A 103 18.45 -5.67 -7.26
CA GLU A 103 19.42 -6.72 -7.66
C GLU A 103 19.42 -6.95 -9.17
N GLU A 104 18.34 -6.56 -9.85
CA GLU A 104 18.13 -6.75 -11.30
C GLU A 104 18.43 -5.43 -12.04
N PRO A 105 19.57 -5.32 -12.78
CA PRO A 105 20.02 -4.05 -13.35
C PRO A 105 18.97 -3.34 -14.24
N ALA A 106 18.27 -4.09 -15.09
CA ALA A 106 17.25 -3.53 -15.98
C ALA A 106 16.01 -3.02 -15.21
N VAL A 107 15.54 -3.80 -14.22
CA VAL A 107 14.40 -3.41 -13.38
C VAL A 107 14.75 -2.21 -12.50
N ARG A 108 15.99 -2.19 -11.98
CA ARG A 108 16.51 -1.06 -11.21
C ARG A 108 16.56 0.21 -12.05
N ALA A 109 17.17 0.16 -13.25
CA ALA A 109 17.24 1.32 -14.14
C ALA A 109 15.82 1.84 -14.48
N ALA A 110 14.90 0.94 -14.80
CA ALA A 110 13.51 1.30 -15.08
C ALA A 110 12.81 1.95 -13.86
N THR A 111 13.07 1.46 -12.65
CA THR A 111 12.50 2.01 -11.41
C THR A 111 13.10 3.40 -11.11
N GLU A 112 14.42 3.53 -11.24
CA GLU A 112 15.13 4.80 -11.01
C GLU A 112 14.72 5.88 -12.02
N ALA A 113 14.45 5.53 -13.29
CA ALA A 113 13.92 6.46 -14.30
C ALA A 113 12.54 7.02 -13.88
N ARG A 114 11.66 6.18 -13.31
CA ARG A 114 10.34 6.63 -12.78
C ARG A 114 10.50 7.54 -11.57
N PHE A 115 11.47 7.26 -10.69
CA PHE A 115 11.79 8.14 -9.57
C PHE A 115 12.29 9.50 -10.04
N ALA A 116 13.17 9.51 -11.04
CA ALA A 116 13.69 10.75 -11.63
C ALA A 116 12.56 11.59 -12.24
N ALA A 117 11.68 10.96 -13.02
CA ALA A 117 10.52 11.62 -13.60
C ALA A 117 9.56 12.17 -12.53
N ALA A 118 9.25 11.38 -11.50
CA ALA A 118 8.39 11.83 -10.39
C ALA A 118 8.99 13.05 -9.67
N ARG A 119 10.26 12.99 -9.28
CA ARG A 119 10.94 14.11 -8.62
C ARG A 119 11.02 15.36 -9.52
N ALA A 120 11.35 15.19 -10.79
CA ALA A 120 11.38 16.28 -11.75
C ALA A 120 9.99 16.92 -11.97
N ALA A 121 8.93 16.12 -11.82
CA ALA A 121 7.55 16.60 -11.84
C ALA A 121 7.11 17.30 -10.53
N GLY A 122 7.96 17.32 -9.51
CA GLY A 122 7.69 17.96 -8.21
C GLY A 122 7.10 17.04 -7.14
N TYR A 123 7.11 15.73 -7.37
CA TYR A 123 6.69 14.77 -6.37
C TYR A 123 7.82 14.50 -5.36
N ASP A 124 7.48 14.39 -4.08
CA ASP A 124 8.39 14.06 -3.00
C ASP A 124 8.22 12.61 -2.54
N LEU A 125 9.33 11.89 -2.35
CA LEU A 125 9.28 10.55 -1.77
C LEU A 125 8.66 10.62 -0.36
N LEU A 126 7.55 9.88 -0.18
CA LEU A 126 6.90 9.75 1.13
C LEU A 126 7.47 8.56 1.90
N VAL A 127 7.38 7.37 1.32
CA VAL A 127 7.74 6.13 2.00
C VAL A 127 8.06 5.00 1.02
N GLU A 128 8.96 4.13 1.43
CA GLU A 128 9.16 2.81 0.84
C GLU A 128 8.58 1.76 1.79
N ARG A 129 7.79 0.81 1.25
CA ARG A 129 7.14 -0.26 2.01
C ARG A 129 7.54 -1.62 1.47
N PHE A 130 7.72 -2.60 2.35
CA PHE A 130 7.75 -4.00 1.99
C PHE A 130 6.32 -4.52 1.83
N LEU A 131 6.05 -5.23 0.73
CA LEU A 131 4.83 -5.98 0.52
C LEU A 131 5.13 -7.47 0.69
N TYR A 132 4.43 -8.09 1.61
CA TYR A 132 4.60 -9.49 1.97
C TYR A 132 3.43 -10.31 1.43
N ARG A 133 3.70 -11.58 1.16
CA ARG A 133 2.67 -12.56 0.84
C ARG A 133 3.03 -13.91 1.48
N TRP A 134 2.32 -14.26 2.52
CA TRP A 134 2.38 -15.57 3.11
C TRP A 134 1.52 -16.54 2.28
N THR A 135 1.98 -17.79 2.13
CA THR A 135 1.24 -18.91 1.54
C THR A 135 1.48 -20.15 2.41
N PRO A 136 0.69 -21.24 2.24
CA PRO A 136 0.87 -22.47 3.05
C PRO A 136 2.28 -23.05 3.02
N GLU A 137 3.02 -22.87 1.94
CA GLU A 137 4.42 -23.32 1.79
C GLU A 137 5.37 -22.63 2.77
N CYS A 138 5.01 -21.43 3.25
CA CYS A 138 5.79 -20.72 4.26
C CYS A 138 5.70 -21.37 5.65
N GLY A 139 4.70 -22.25 5.86
CA GLY A 139 4.36 -22.78 7.18
C GLY A 139 3.68 -21.75 8.08
N LEU A 140 2.81 -22.21 8.97
CA LEU A 140 2.16 -21.32 9.94
C LEU A 140 3.14 -20.87 11.01
N PRO A 141 3.14 -19.58 11.39
CA PRO A 141 3.96 -19.09 12.49
C PRO A 141 3.50 -19.72 13.82
N ALA A 142 4.43 -20.02 14.70
CA ALA A 142 4.09 -20.56 16.01
C ALA A 142 3.24 -19.55 16.81
N ARG A 143 2.15 -20.02 17.44
CA ARG A 143 1.37 -19.23 18.40
C ARG A 143 2.05 -19.24 19.77
N PRO A 144 2.59 -18.13 20.27
CA PRO A 144 3.24 -18.12 21.59
C PRO A 144 2.29 -18.32 22.78
N GLY A 145 1.00 -18.04 22.59
CA GLY A 145 -0.04 -18.23 23.63
C GLY A 145 0.10 -17.30 24.84
N ARG A 146 0.73 -16.12 24.65
CA ARG A 146 0.96 -15.15 25.72
C ARG A 146 -0.14 -14.11 25.87
N LEU A 147 -1.04 -14.04 24.89
CA LEU A 147 -2.16 -13.09 24.86
C LEU A 147 -3.47 -13.85 24.69
N ASP A 148 -4.54 -13.31 25.25
CA ASP A 148 -5.91 -13.76 25.09
C ASP A 148 -6.62 -12.83 24.09
N PHE A 149 -7.10 -13.38 22.98
CA PHE A 149 -7.72 -12.65 21.88
C PHE A 149 -9.24 -12.73 21.99
N ARG A 150 -9.88 -11.57 21.89
CA ARG A 150 -11.33 -11.45 22.03
C ARG A 150 -11.90 -10.56 20.94
N PRO A 151 -13.01 -10.99 20.26
CA PRO A 151 -13.79 -10.08 19.43
C PRO A 151 -14.25 -8.88 20.26
N GLU A 152 -14.13 -7.68 19.68
CA GLU A 152 -14.55 -6.45 20.35
C GLU A 152 -15.55 -5.69 19.45
N PRO A 153 -16.83 -5.64 19.82
CA PRO A 153 -17.85 -4.96 19.03
C PRO A 153 -17.84 -3.45 19.17
N ASP A 154 -17.24 -2.90 20.25
CA ASP A 154 -17.27 -1.46 20.51
C ASP A 154 -16.14 -0.76 19.74
N ASP A 155 -16.55 0.10 18.79
CA ASP A 155 -15.63 0.92 18.03
C ASP A 155 -14.88 1.95 18.87
N ALA A 156 -15.43 2.37 20.00
CA ALA A 156 -14.75 3.30 20.90
C ALA A 156 -13.48 2.68 21.51
N VAL A 157 -13.48 1.37 21.77
CA VAL A 157 -12.29 0.63 22.24
C VAL A 157 -11.21 0.63 21.17
N PHE A 158 -11.58 0.39 19.91
CA PHE A 158 -10.63 0.46 18.79
C PHE A 158 -10.12 1.87 18.55
N PHE A 159 -10.99 2.87 18.61
CA PHE A 159 -10.61 4.28 18.46
C PHE A 159 -9.56 4.69 19.50
N ASP A 160 -9.80 4.41 20.80
CA ASP A 160 -8.83 4.72 21.85
C ASP A 160 -7.50 3.95 21.64
N ALA A 161 -7.59 2.67 21.31
CA ALA A 161 -6.41 1.85 21.06
C ALA A 161 -5.59 2.38 19.87
N LEU A 162 -6.23 2.67 18.73
CA LEU A 162 -5.58 3.25 17.54
C LEU A 162 -4.94 4.60 17.88
N ARG A 163 -5.65 5.49 18.54
CA ARG A 163 -5.15 6.80 18.95
C ARG A 163 -3.88 6.68 19.80
N ARG A 164 -3.84 5.75 20.74
CA ARG A 164 -2.67 5.48 21.60
C ARG A 164 -1.53 4.84 20.82
N ILE A 165 -1.82 3.91 19.90
CA ILE A 165 -0.82 3.27 19.05
C ILE A 165 -0.21 4.30 18.10
N HIS A 166 -1.03 5.16 17.50
CA HIS A 166 -0.60 6.22 16.60
C HIS A 166 0.29 7.26 17.28
N SER A 167 0.15 7.49 18.58
CA SER A 167 1.03 8.43 19.31
C SER A 167 2.52 8.06 19.27
N VAL A 168 2.83 6.82 18.89
CA VAL A 168 4.20 6.28 18.78
C VAL A 168 4.41 5.50 17.48
N THR A 169 3.62 5.83 16.44
CA THR A 169 3.67 5.14 15.15
C THR A 169 4.98 5.40 14.40
N LEU A 170 5.34 4.44 13.53
CA LEU A 170 6.39 4.58 12.53
C LEU A 170 5.83 4.56 11.10
N ASP A 171 4.49 4.50 10.95
CA ASP A 171 3.81 4.48 9.67
C ASP A 171 3.74 5.90 9.08
N ALA A 172 4.26 6.08 7.87
CA ALA A 172 4.38 7.39 7.24
C ALA A 172 3.02 8.01 6.90
N HIS A 173 2.02 7.21 6.50
CA HIS A 173 0.68 7.73 6.20
C HIS A 173 -0.04 8.14 7.48
N ALA A 174 0.07 7.34 8.55
CA ALA A 174 -0.46 7.74 9.85
C ALA A 174 0.19 9.03 10.38
N LEU A 175 1.49 9.21 10.15
CA LEU A 175 2.19 10.45 10.51
C LEU A 175 1.66 11.66 9.72
N LEU A 176 1.33 11.50 8.43
CA LEU A 176 0.69 12.55 7.64
C LEU A 176 -0.69 12.91 8.18
N GLU A 177 -1.53 11.93 8.49
CA GLU A 177 -2.85 12.17 9.06
C GLU A 177 -2.76 12.89 10.42
N ILE A 178 -1.73 12.56 11.21
CA ILE A 178 -1.45 13.25 12.49
C ILE A 178 -1.00 14.69 12.24
N GLU A 179 -0.14 14.93 11.26
CA GLU A 179 0.32 16.28 10.90
C GLU A 179 -0.83 17.16 10.43
N GLU A 180 -1.75 16.62 9.65
CA GLU A 180 -2.89 17.34 9.09
C GLU A 180 -4.04 17.59 10.09
N GLY A 181 -4.28 16.69 11.03
CA GLY A 181 -5.46 16.79 11.88
C GLY A 181 -5.36 16.12 13.26
N GLY A 182 -4.17 15.72 13.68
CA GLY A 182 -3.92 15.14 15.00
C GLY A 182 -4.25 13.65 15.12
N LEU A 183 -4.03 13.12 16.31
CA LEU A 183 -4.20 11.69 16.61
C LEU A 183 -5.64 11.19 16.41
N ASP A 184 -6.63 12.03 16.70
CA ASP A 184 -8.04 11.65 16.57
C ASP A 184 -8.42 11.49 15.10
N ARG A 185 -7.91 12.36 14.21
CA ARG A 185 -8.09 12.21 12.76
C ARG A 185 -7.45 10.92 12.25
N ALA A 186 -6.20 10.65 12.63
CA ALA A 186 -5.51 9.43 12.20
C ALA A 186 -6.23 8.15 12.67
N ALA A 187 -6.70 8.13 13.92
CA ALA A 187 -7.47 7.01 14.45
C ALA A 187 -8.82 6.83 13.72
N GLN A 188 -9.49 7.93 13.38
CA GLN A 188 -10.77 7.89 12.65
C GLN A 188 -10.57 7.42 11.21
N ALA A 189 -9.55 7.93 10.51
CA ALA A 189 -9.22 7.52 9.15
C ALA A 189 -8.93 6.01 9.06
N GLU A 190 -8.19 5.46 10.03
CA GLU A 190 -7.91 4.02 10.11
C GLU A 190 -9.20 3.21 10.34
N LEU A 191 -10.07 3.64 11.25
CA LEU A 191 -11.36 3.00 11.49
C LEU A 191 -12.24 3.00 10.23
N ASP A 192 -12.33 4.14 9.55
CA ASP A 192 -13.18 4.30 8.38
C ASP A 192 -12.66 3.44 7.21
N PHE A 193 -11.33 3.34 7.05
CA PHE A 193 -10.73 2.44 6.08
C PHE A 193 -11.11 0.97 6.33
N PHE A 194 -11.00 0.48 7.57
CA PHE A 194 -11.36 -0.91 7.86
C PHE A 194 -12.87 -1.18 7.85
N ARG A 195 -13.70 -0.18 8.10
CA ARG A 195 -15.15 -0.27 7.89
C ARG A 195 -15.52 -0.36 6.40
N TRP A 196 -14.74 0.30 5.53
CA TRP A 196 -14.90 0.20 4.09
C TRP A 196 -14.46 -1.15 3.54
N CYS A 197 -13.51 -1.83 4.18
CA CYS A 197 -13.06 -3.16 3.78
C CYS A 197 -14.23 -4.17 3.83
N PRO A 198 -14.33 -5.11 2.84
CA PRO A 198 -15.44 -6.06 2.78
C PRO A 198 -15.41 -7.15 3.87
N SER A 199 -14.39 -7.17 4.72
CA SER A 199 -14.29 -8.14 5.83
C SER A 199 -15.30 -7.85 6.94
N PRO A 200 -15.84 -8.92 7.59
CA PRO A 200 -16.78 -8.75 8.68
C PRO A 200 -16.19 -8.00 9.87
N ARG A 201 -16.98 -7.06 10.45
CA ARG A 201 -16.56 -6.26 11.62
C ARG A 201 -16.19 -7.14 12.84
N GLU A 202 -16.84 -8.27 13.01
CA GLU A 202 -16.59 -9.24 14.10
C GLU A 202 -15.21 -9.93 14.03
N TRP A 203 -14.45 -9.70 12.96
CA TRP A 203 -13.06 -10.18 12.87
C TRP A 203 -12.09 -9.33 13.67
N TRP A 204 -12.47 -8.13 14.06
CA TRP A 204 -11.61 -7.24 14.80
C TRP A 204 -11.48 -7.71 16.25
N GLN A 205 -10.26 -7.84 16.73
CA GLN A 205 -9.99 -8.40 18.04
C GLN A 205 -9.06 -7.51 18.86
N THR A 206 -9.36 -7.46 20.15
CA THR A 206 -8.48 -6.96 21.19
C THR A 206 -7.65 -8.11 21.76
N ALA A 207 -6.44 -7.80 22.23
CA ALA A 207 -5.52 -8.76 22.82
C ALA A 207 -5.20 -8.37 24.28
N TYR A 208 -5.42 -9.28 25.19
CA TYR A 208 -5.21 -9.06 26.62
C TYR A 208 -4.05 -9.86 27.17
N THR A 209 -3.31 -9.28 28.13
CA THR A 209 -2.32 -10.02 28.91
C THR A 209 -3.02 -11.02 29.84
N PRO A 210 -2.29 -12.02 30.41
CA PRO A 210 -2.83 -12.93 31.44
C PRO A 210 -3.40 -12.21 32.68
N GLN A 211 -2.97 -10.97 32.93
CA GLN A 211 -3.47 -10.13 34.02
C GLN A 211 -4.70 -9.29 33.61
N GLY A 212 -5.29 -9.55 32.42
CA GLY A 212 -6.49 -8.88 31.95
C GLY A 212 -6.28 -7.44 31.47
N ARG A 213 -5.03 -7.02 31.18
CA ARG A 213 -4.75 -5.67 30.65
C ARG A 213 -4.74 -5.71 29.12
N LEU A 214 -5.39 -4.75 28.48
CA LEU A 214 -5.35 -4.57 27.03
C LEU A 214 -3.89 -4.33 26.59
N ALA A 215 -3.36 -5.22 25.75
CA ALA A 215 -1.97 -5.17 25.28
C ALA A 215 -1.87 -4.63 23.84
N GLY A 216 -2.92 -4.83 23.04
CA GLY A 216 -2.93 -4.42 21.65
C GLY A 216 -4.21 -4.83 20.94
N ILE A 217 -4.23 -4.57 19.65
CA ILE A 217 -5.32 -4.93 18.74
C ILE A 217 -4.76 -5.54 17.46
N HIS A 218 -5.56 -6.37 16.79
CA HIS A 218 -5.33 -6.74 15.42
C HIS A 218 -6.63 -6.77 14.62
N ILE A 219 -6.52 -6.46 13.34
CA ILE A 219 -7.63 -6.43 12.40
C ILE A 219 -7.26 -7.34 11.23
N PRO A 220 -7.63 -8.63 11.28
CA PRO A 220 -7.63 -9.47 10.09
C PRO A 220 -8.64 -8.90 9.10
N ALA A 221 -8.24 -8.74 7.85
CA ALA A 221 -9.11 -8.08 6.87
C ALA A 221 -9.08 -8.79 5.52
N HIS A 222 -10.10 -8.49 4.72
CA HIS A 222 -10.05 -8.60 3.28
C HIS A 222 -10.06 -7.17 2.71
N ASN A 223 -9.11 -6.86 1.87
CA ASN A 223 -9.17 -5.68 1.02
C ASN A 223 -9.53 -6.09 -0.42
N PRO A 224 -9.64 -5.18 -1.39
CA PRO A 224 -9.92 -5.55 -2.78
C PRO A 224 -8.96 -6.57 -3.40
N SER A 225 -7.75 -6.72 -2.84
CA SER A 225 -6.74 -7.70 -3.31
C SER A 225 -6.80 -9.04 -2.57
N GLY A 226 -7.70 -9.19 -1.59
CA GLY A 226 -7.91 -10.44 -0.84
C GLY A 226 -7.55 -10.38 0.64
N PRO A 227 -7.32 -11.55 1.27
CA PRO A 227 -7.03 -11.63 2.70
C PRO A 227 -5.71 -10.97 3.06
N CYS A 228 -5.72 -10.17 4.12
CA CYS A 228 -4.54 -9.42 4.55
C CYS A 228 -4.48 -9.23 6.08
N VAL A 229 -3.26 -9.04 6.56
CA VAL A 229 -3.02 -8.43 7.86
C VAL A 229 -3.39 -6.95 7.72
N GLY A 230 -4.62 -6.59 8.09
CA GLY A 230 -5.09 -5.22 7.97
C GLY A 230 -4.35 -4.30 8.92
N PHE A 231 -4.43 -4.58 10.21
CA PHE A 231 -3.73 -3.80 11.23
C PHE A 231 -3.21 -4.67 12.37
N ILE A 232 -2.04 -4.32 12.87
CA ILE A 232 -1.47 -4.87 14.11
C ILE A 232 -0.89 -3.71 14.91
N GLY A 233 -1.33 -3.56 16.15
CA GLY A 233 -0.80 -2.54 17.04
C GLY A 233 -0.66 -2.99 18.47
N VAL A 234 0.52 -2.78 19.04
CA VAL A 234 0.81 -2.98 20.47
C VAL A 234 0.75 -1.64 21.17
N LEU A 235 -0.01 -1.55 22.25
CA LEU A 235 -0.12 -0.35 23.07
C LEU A 235 1.24 0.08 23.61
N PRO A 236 1.52 1.40 23.74
CA PRO A 236 2.85 1.90 24.11
C PRO A 236 3.45 1.25 25.35
N GLU A 237 2.66 1.07 26.41
CA GLU A 237 3.10 0.51 27.69
C GLU A 237 3.37 -1.01 27.65
N HIS A 238 3.01 -1.67 26.54
CA HIS A 238 3.24 -3.09 26.31
C HIS A 238 4.29 -3.37 25.23
N ARG A 239 4.87 -2.35 24.63
CA ARG A 239 5.98 -2.50 23.63
C ARG A 239 7.22 -3.12 24.24
N GLY A 240 8.11 -3.62 23.39
CA GLY A 240 9.37 -4.26 23.81
C GLY A 240 9.21 -5.69 24.38
N ARG A 241 8.00 -6.24 24.45
CA ARG A 241 7.70 -7.58 24.99
C ARG A 241 7.50 -8.64 23.91
N GLY A 242 7.65 -8.29 22.64
CA GLY A 242 7.48 -9.20 21.51
C GLY A 242 6.01 -9.48 21.15
N TYR A 243 5.04 -8.76 21.69
CA TYR A 243 3.60 -8.98 21.43
C TYR A 243 3.18 -8.70 19.99
N ALA A 244 3.94 -7.89 19.24
CA ALA A 244 3.67 -7.70 17.82
C ALA A 244 3.75 -9.02 17.02
N PHE A 245 4.65 -9.93 17.41
CA PHE A 245 4.72 -11.26 16.80
C PHE A 245 3.50 -12.12 17.18
N ASP A 246 3.01 -12.05 18.43
CA ASP A 246 1.80 -12.78 18.83
C ASP A 246 0.58 -12.32 18.04
N LEU A 247 0.42 -11.01 17.87
CA LEU A 247 -0.65 -10.42 17.06
C LEU A 247 -0.56 -10.86 15.58
N LEU A 248 0.66 -10.87 15.01
CA LEU A 248 0.88 -11.32 13.64
C LEU A 248 0.58 -12.81 13.47
N ALA A 249 1.08 -13.63 14.37
CA ALA A 249 0.84 -15.08 14.35
C ALA A 249 -0.66 -15.37 14.44
N GLU A 250 -1.36 -14.77 15.40
CA GLU A 250 -2.80 -14.94 15.56
C GLU A 250 -3.58 -14.46 14.33
N CYS A 251 -3.25 -13.29 13.78
CA CYS A 251 -3.89 -12.76 12.57
C CYS A 251 -3.73 -13.72 11.38
N THR A 252 -2.54 -14.30 11.20
CA THR A 252 -2.28 -15.28 10.14
C THR A 252 -3.14 -16.53 10.33
N HIS A 253 -3.13 -17.11 11.52
CA HIS A 253 -3.95 -18.29 11.84
C HIS A 253 -5.44 -18.01 11.66
N PHE A 254 -5.91 -16.87 12.15
CA PHE A 254 -7.31 -16.45 12.05
C PHE A 254 -7.80 -16.43 10.61
N LEU A 255 -7.00 -15.90 9.69
CA LEU A 255 -7.35 -15.84 8.26
C LEU A 255 -7.28 -17.23 7.61
N VAL A 256 -6.26 -18.03 7.92
CA VAL A 256 -6.10 -19.39 7.38
C VAL A 256 -7.23 -20.31 7.85
N GLU A 257 -7.62 -20.26 9.12
CA GLU A 257 -8.77 -21.01 9.66
C GLU A 257 -10.09 -20.65 8.97
N ARG A 258 -10.14 -19.51 8.28
CA ARG A 258 -11.28 -19.03 7.45
C ARG A 258 -11.07 -19.25 5.96
N GLY A 259 -10.11 -20.07 5.59
CA GLY A 259 -9.89 -20.52 4.22
C GLY A 259 -8.99 -19.61 3.38
N ALA A 260 -8.22 -18.71 4.00
CA ALA A 260 -7.25 -17.92 3.25
C ALA A 260 -6.13 -18.83 2.69
N GLU A 261 -5.99 -18.85 1.37
CA GLU A 261 -4.92 -19.55 0.66
C GLU A 261 -3.63 -18.73 0.60
N PHE A 262 -3.70 -17.44 0.90
CA PHE A 262 -2.58 -16.54 1.09
C PHE A 262 -2.97 -15.44 2.07
N VAL A 263 -1.96 -14.77 2.64
CA VAL A 263 -2.16 -13.58 3.46
C VAL A 263 -1.19 -12.50 3.02
N SER A 264 -1.73 -11.38 2.54
CA SER A 264 -0.94 -10.21 2.19
C SER A 264 -0.67 -9.34 3.42
N ALA A 265 0.43 -8.60 3.40
CA ALA A 265 0.74 -7.62 4.44
C ALA A 265 1.67 -6.54 3.89
N ALA A 266 1.73 -5.41 4.58
CA ALA A 266 2.68 -4.36 4.28
C ALA A 266 3.26 -3.75 5.56
N THR A 267 4.49 -3.25 5.49
CA THR A 267 5.05 -2.38 6.53
C THR A 267 6.07 -1.43 5.92
N ASP A 268 6.20 -0.25 6.50
CA ASP A 268 7.22 0.71 6.08
C ASP A 268 8.61 0.10 6.26
N ARG A 269 9.49 0.33 5.28
CA ARG A 269 10.85 -0.18 5.31
C ARG A 269 11.63 0.30 6.54
N GLY A 270 11.32 1.52 7.01
CA GLY A 270 11.85 2.09 8.23
C GLY A 270 11.32 1.44 9.53
N ASN A 271 10.21 0.70 9.47
CA ASN A 271 9.67 -0.03 10.63
C ASN A 271 10.38 -1.38 10.78
N THR A 272 11.68 -1.31 11.10
CA THR A 272 12.54 -2.50 11.24
C THR A 272 12.05 -3.51 12.28
N PRO A 273 11.43 -3.12 13.42
CA PRO A 273 10.86 -4.08 14.36
C PRO A 273 9.73 -4.91 13.75
N MET A 274 8.86 -4.30 12.94
CA MET A 274 7.76 -5.03 12.30
C MET A 274 8.28 -5.91 11.15
N ALA A 275 9.21 -5.42 10.35
CA ALA A 275 9.87 -6.20 9.30
C ALA A 275 10.55 -7.47 9.88
N ALA A 276 11.20 -7.37 11.04
CA ALA A 276 11.78 -8.53 11.73
C ALA A 276 10.71 -9.54 12.19
N ASN A 277 9.53 -9.08 12.61
CA ASN A 277 8.42 -9.98 12.96
C ASN A 277 7.85 -10.69 11.72
N PHE A 278 7.72 -10.02 10.57
CA PHE A 278 7.33 -10.67 9.33
C PHE A 278 8.34 -11.73 8.88
N ALA A 279 9.64 -11.41 8.91
CA ALA A 279 10.69 -12.38 8.60
C ALA A 279 10.63 -13.61 9.54
N LYS A 280 10.47 -13.40 10.85
CA LYS A 280 10.32 -14.46 11.86
C LYS A 280 9.07 -15.31 11.64
N ALA A 281 7.99 -14.71 11.13
CA ALA A 281 6.73 -15.37 10.81
C ALA A 281 6.75 -16.09 9.44
N GLY A 282 7.87 -16.05 8.71
CA GLY A 282 8.02 -16.71 7.43
C GLY A 282 7.38 -15.98 6.26
N TYR A 283 7.10 -14.68 6.36
CA TYR A 283 6.53 -13.88 5.29
C TYR A 283 7.63 -13.41 4.31
N PRO A 284 7.68 -13.88 3.07
CA PRO A 284 8.61 -13.34 2.07
C PRO A 284 8.16 -11.96 1.60
N VAL A 285 9.13 -11.10 1.31
CA VAL A 285 8.89 -9.86 0.56
C VAL A 285 8.71 -10.22 -0.91
N VAL A 286 7.56 -9.90 -1.48
CA VAL A 286 7.25 -10.21 -2.90
C VAL A 286 7.37 -8.99 -3.79
N ARG A 287 7.08 -7.82 -3.26
CA ARG A 287 7.20 -6.52 -3.95
C ARG A 287 7.61 -5.44 -2.95
N GLU A 288 8.03 -4.31 -3.46
CA GLU A 288 8.07 -3.07 -2.67
C GLU A 288 6.98 -2.13 -3.19
N ARG A 289 6.47 -1.28 -2.31
CA ARG A 289 5.60 -0.16 -2.67
C ARG A 289 6.32 1.11 -2.32
N ILE A 290 6.40 2.02 -3.27
CA ILE A 290 7.10 3.28 -3.13
C ILE A 290 6.13 4.39 -3.43
N ASN A 291 5.82 5.19 -2.42
CA ASN A 291 4.80 6.22 -2.47
C ASN A 291 5.46 7.59 -2.55
N PHE A 292 4.97 8.42 -3.46
CA PHE A 292 5.39 9.81 -3.63
C PHE A 292 4.19 10.72 -3.42
N ARG A 293 4.36 11.74 -2.60
CA ARG A 293 3.37 12.80 -2.43
C ARG A 293 3.34 13.71 -3.67
N PRO A 294 2.16 14.11 -4.13
CA PRO A 294 2.05 15.09 -5.20
C PRO A 294 2.66 16.44 -4.78
N PRO A 295 3.05 17.28 -5.76
CA PRO A 295 3.44 18.65 -5.48
C PRO A 295 2.32 19.36 -4.73
N ALA A 296 2.68 20.21 -3.76
CA ALA A 296 1.69 21.03 -3.06
C ALA A 296 0.90 21.83 -4.10
N ALA A 297 -0.43 21.81 -4.00
CA ALA A 297 -1.30 22.61 -4.86
C ALA A 297 -0.79 24.05 -4.80
N GLY A 298 -0.45 24.63 -5.96
CA GLY A 298 0.32 25.85 -6.09
C GLY A 298 -0.14 26.96 -5.14
N ARG A 299 0.83 27.50 -4.40
CA ARG A 299 0.67 28.77 -3.67
C ARG A 299 0.62 29.91 -4.65
#